data_68eed6aa9d836261a7c9d8d367ace0da
#
_entry.id   68eed6aa9d836261a7c9d8d367ace0da
#
_cell.length_a   1.000
_cell.length_b   1.000
_cell.length_c   1.000
_cell.angle_alpha   90.00
_cell.angle_beta   90.00
_cell.angle_gamma   90.00
#
_symmetry.space_group_name_H-M   'P 1'
#
loop_
_entity.id
_entity.type
_entity.pdbx_description
1 polymer ?
#
loop_
_entity_poly.entity_id
_entity_poly.type
_entity_poly.pdbx_seq_one_letter_code
_entity_poly.pdbx_strand_id
1 'polypeptide(L)'
;MRNRIALPVLAACFATGAIAQTKWDLPAAYPASNFHTENLAQFAGDVEKSSAGKLKIQVHANASLFKANEIKRAVQSGQAPIGEVLLVNFENENPVYGADGLPFLATSYAEARKLAAAQKPVLDRLLAAQGMKLLYTVAWPPQGIYVNKELSSVADMRGLKWRAYSPATAKIAELVGAQPVTVQAAELSQALATGVVNSYMSSGSTGYDSKTYESIKYWYDTQAWLPKNAVIVNQKAFDALDKPTQEAVLKAATEAEKRGWALSEEKNEWYKKALAEKGMKIMKPSPKLMADMKQVGGIILADWQKKAGADGTAVINAFHKQ
;
A
#
# COMPACT_ATOMS: atom_id res chain seq x y z
N MET A 1 66.11 -21.95 52.28
CA MET A 1 64.78 -21.22 52.27
C MET A 1 64.65 -20.50 51.00
N ARG A 2 63.77 -20.99 50.05
CA ARG A 2 63.50 -20.38 48.68
C ARG A 2 62.14 -19.80 48.72
N ASN A 3 62.06 -18.44 48.83
CA ASN A 3 60.78 -17.71 48.66
C ASN A 3 60.33 -17.77 47.26
N ARG A 4 59.14 -18.36 46.98
CA ARG A 4 58.44 -18.27 45.64
C ARG A 4 57.43 -17.10 45.77
N ILE A 5 57.75 -16.05 45.04
CA ILE A 5 56.83 -14.93 44.84
C ILE A 5 55.77 -15.37 43.78
N ALA A 6 54.50 -15.53 44.15
CA ALA A 6 53.41 -15.77 43.27
C ALA A 6 52.89 -14.40 42.74
N LEU A 7 53.01 -14.13 41.47
CA LEU A 7 52.33 -13.00 40.83
C LEU A 7 50.83 -13.34 40.61
N PRO A 8 49.90 -12.46 40.96
CA PRO A 8 48.50 -12.64 40.60
C PRO A 8 48.32 -12.27 39.12
N VAL A 9 47.78 -13.22 38.31
CA VAL A 9 47.31 -12.98 36.97
C VAL A 9 45.96 -12.26 37.06
N LEU A 10 45.92 -10.99 36.72
CA LEU A 10 44.70 -10.20 36.63
C LEU A 10 43.97 -10.61 35.33
N ALA A 11 42.95 -11.44 35.47
CA ALA A 11 42.05 -11.77 34.36
C ALA A 11 41.13 -10.57 34.11
N ALA A 12 41.43 -9.81 33.03
CA ALA A 12 40.54 -8.76 32.54
C ALA A 12 39.32 -9.41 31.85
N CYS A 13 38.21 -9.46 32.58
CA CYS A 13 36.89 -9.80 31.98
C CYS A 13 36.47 -8.66 31.06
N PHE A 14 36.65 -8.83 29.74
CA PHE A 14 35.98 -8.00 28.78
C PHE A 14 34.47 -8.31 28.84
N ALA A 15 33.71 -7.49 29.56
CA ALA A 15 32.26 -7.47 29.44
C ALA A 15 31.93 -7.00 28.06
N THR A 16 31.70 -7.93 27.12
CA THR A 16 31.00 -7.64 25.84
C THR A 16 29.60 -7.21 26.22
N GLY A 17 29.38 -5.90 26.27
CA GLY A 17 28.04 -5.35 26.47
C GLY A 17 27.13 -5.94 25.36
N ALA A 18 26.22 -6.81 25.74
CA ALA A 18 25.16 -7.27 24.85
C ALA A 18 24.36 -6.03 24.41
N ILE A 19 24.56 -5.59 23.20
CA ILE A 19 23.74 -4.53 22.61
C ILE A 19 22.32 -5.08 22.57
N ALA A 20 21.42 -4.53 23.40
CA ALA A 20 20.03 -4.96 23.43
C ALA A 20 19.41 -4.75 22.04
N GLN A 21 18.96 -5.83 21.41
CA GLN A 21 18.27 -5.80 20.12
C GLN A 21 16.96 -5.02 20.26
N THR A 22 16.79 -3.97 19.47
CA THR A 22 15.52 -3.26 19.34
C THR A 22 14.56 -4.10 18.49
N LYS A 23 13.31 -4.24 18.93
CA LYS A 23 12.28 -4.98 18.18
C LYS A 23 11.17 -4.04 17.78
N TRP A 24 10.78 -4.10 16.51
CA TRP A 24 9.66 -3.36 15.96
C TRP A 24 8.62 -4.32 15.38
N ASP A 25 7.35 -4.04 15.67
CA ASP A 25 6.20 -4.70 15.05
C ASP A 25 5.74 -3.87 13.85
N LEU A 26 5.62 -4.53 12.68
CA LEU A 26 5.17 -3.94 11.42
C LEU A 26 3.83 -4.57 11.04
N PRO A 27 2.68 -3.96 11.42
CA PRO A 27 1.39 -4.39 10.93
C PRO A 27 1.24 -4.12 9.44
N ALA A 28 0.69 -5.11 8.72
CA ALA A 28 0.38 -5.10 7.31
C ALA A 28 -1.01 -5.71 7.06
N ALA A 29 -1.75 -5.15 6.09
CA ALA A 29 -3.16 -5.50 5.89
C ALA A 29 -3.37 -6.73 4.99
N TYR A 30 -2.34 -7.19 4.27
CA TYR A 30 -2.46 -8.19 3.21
C TYR A 30 -1.89 -9.55 3.62
N PRO A 31 -2.30 -10.65 2.94
CA PRO A 31 -1.76 -11.97 3.19
C PRO A 31 -0.24 -12.05 3.05
N ALA A 32 0.40 -13.00 3.72
CA ALA A 32 1.85 -13.21 3.65
C ALA A 32 2.36 -13.49 2.23
N SER A 33 1.53 -14.08 1.37
CA SER A 33 1.80 -14.37 -0.05
C SER A 33 1.61 -13.17 -0.99
N ASN A 34 1.09 -12.04 -0.50
CA ASN A 34 0.97 -10.83 -1.30
C ASN A 34 2.35 -10.20 -1.53
N PHE A 35 2.61 -9.71 -2.73
CA PHE A 35 3.93 -9.17 -3.10
C PHE A 35 4.36 -7.97 -2.25
N HIS A 36 3.43 -7.16 -1.74
CA HIS A 36 3.73 -6.10 -0.76
C HIS A 36 4.26 -6.71 0.53
N THR A 37 3.57 -7.71 1.07
CA THR A 37 3.97 -8.37 2.33
C THR A 37 5.29 -9.12 2.18
N GLU A 38 5.52 -9.80 1.04
CA GLU A 38 6.81 -10.41 0.70
C GLU A 38 7.93 -9.36 0.67
N ASN A 39 7.67 -8.20 0.06
CA ASN A 39 8.63 -7.08 0.03
C ASN A 39 8.89 -6.49 1.42
N LEU A 40 7.88 -6.43 2.31
CA LEU A 40 8.06 -6.03 3.72
C LEU A 40 8.93 -7.03 4.48
N ALA A 41 8.73 -8.33 4.28
CA ALA A 41 9.54 -9.37 4.92
C ALA A 41 11.02 -9.26 4.48
N GLN A 42 11.25 -9.01 3.20
CA GLN A 42 12.60 -8.79 2.70
C GLN A 42 13.21 -7.48 3.21
N PHE A 43 12.45 -6.39 3.26
CA PHE A 43 12.87 -5.14 3.90
C PHE A 43 13.29 -5.36 5.36
N ALA A 44 12.50 -6.11 6.13
CA ALA A 44 12.82 -6.44 7.52
C ALA A 44 14.14 -7.21 7.64
N GLY A 45 14.38 -8.21 6.76
CA GLY A 45 15.63 -8.96 6.70
C GLY A 45 16.84 -8.09 6.29
N ASP A 46 16.65 -7.19 5.33
CA ASP A 46 17.67 -6.25 4.86
C ASP A 46 18.08 -5.29 6.00
N VAL A 47 17.12 -4.80 6.80
CA VAL A 47 17.37 -3.96 7.98
C VAL A 47 18.12 -4.75 9.06
N GLU A 48 17.68 -5.96 9.40
CA GLU A 48 18.34 -6.80 10.42
C GLU A 48 19.80 -7.05 10.03
N LYS A 49 20.05 -7.44 8.79
CA LYS A 49 21.40 -7.68 8.26
C LYS A 49 22.25 -6.41 8.28
N SER A 50 21.73 -5.29 7.76
CA SER A 50 22.48 -4.04 7.62
C SER A 50 22.74 -3.34 8.95
N SER A 51 21.88 -3.56 9.96
CA SER A 51 22.05 -3.06 11.32
C SER A 51 22.90 -3.99 12.23
N ALA A 52 23.48 -5.05 11.65
CA ALA A 52 24.20 -6.09 12.43
C ALA A 52 23.34 -6.66 13.56
N GLY A 53 22.04 -6.85 13.34
CA GLY A 53 21.09 -7.40 14.29
C GLY A 53 20.61 -6.43 15.37
N LYS A 54 21.00 -5.15 15.34
CA LYS A 54 20.57 -4.16 16.33
C LYS A 54 19.07 -3.86 16.25
N LEU A 55 18.48 -3.90 15.06
CA LEU A 55 17.05 -3.72 14.84
C LEU A 55 16.46 -4.96 14.14
N LYS A 56 15.46 -5.56 14.79
CA LYS A 56 14.64 -6.63 14.22
C LYS A 56 13.22 -6.14 13.99
N ILE A 57 12.71 -6.31 12.77
CA ILE A 57 11.33 -5.94 12.39
C ILE A 57 10.54 -7.23 12.21
N GLN A 58 9.44 -7.37 12.95
CA GLN A 58 8.48 -8.47 12.80
C GLN A 58 7.28 -8.00 11.98
N VAL A 59 7.09 -8.59 10.80
CA VAL A 59 5.92 -8.32 9.95
C VAL A 59 4.71 -9.11 10.45
N HIS A 60 3.59 -8.43 10.66
CA HIS A 60 2.30 -9.00 11.05
C HIS A 60 1.32 -8.88 9.88
N ALA A 61 1.24 -9.94 9.07
CA ALA A 61 0.42 -10.00 7.86
C ALA A 61 -1.08 -10.12 8.14
N ASN A 62 -1.90 -9.91 7.11
CA ASN A 62 -3.34 -10.20 7.08
C ASN A 62 -4.14 -9.47 8.18
N ALA A 63 -3.76 -8.22 8.49
CA ALA A 63 -4.39 -7.41 9.53
C ALA A 63 -4.44 -8.08 10.93
N SER A 64 -3.48 -8.99 11.23
CA SER A 64 -3.48 -9.78 12.45
C SER A 64 -3.17 -8.96 13.72
N LEU A 65 -2.48 -7.82 13.60
CA LEU A 65 -2.15 -6.97 14.74
C LEU A 65 -3.07 -5.75 14.84
N PHE A 66 -3.35 -5.09 13.71
CA PHE A 66 -4.28 -3.96 13.58
C PHE A 66 -5.05 -4.08 12.27
N LYS A 67 -6.32 -3.63 12.26
CA LYS A 67 -7.09 -3.51 11.03
C LYS A 67 -6.48 -2.46 10.11
N ALA A 68 -6.66 -2.59 8.79
CA ALA A 68 -6.05 -1.72 7.77
C ALA A 68 -6.23 -0.21 8.06
N ASN A 69 -7.42 0.20 8.48
CA ASN A 69 -7.75 1.58 8.80
C ASN A 69 -7.21 2.08 10.16
N GLU A 70 -6.69 1.18 11.01
CA GLU A 70 -6.15 1.49 12.33
C GLU A 70 -4.62 1.65 12.32
N ILE A 71 -3.93 1.07 11.33
CA ILE A 71 -2.46 1.00 11.27
C ILE A 71 -1.82 2.39 11.35
N LYS A 72 -2.30 3.36 10.54
CA LYS A 72 -1.74 4.73 10.54
C LYS A 72 -1.82 5.36 11.94
N ARG A 73 -2.96 5.22 12.61
CA ARG A 73 -3.15 5.75 13.97
C ARG A 73 -2.28 5.02 14.99
N ALA A 74 -2.10 3.71 14.85
CA ALA A 74 -1.21 2.93 15.72
C ALA A 74 0.24 3.40 15.59
N VAL A 75 0.70 3.70 14.36
CA VAL A 75 2.04 4.27 14.13
C VAL A 75 2.13 5.69 14.68
N GLN A 76 1.14 6.53 14.42
CA GLN A 76 1.11 7.91 14.92
C GLN A 76 1.19 7.97 16.45
N SER A 77 0.45 7.11 17.14
CA SER A 77 0.42 7.06 18.62
C SER A 77 1.60 6.32 19.24
N GLY A 78 2.45 5.65 18.43
CA GLY A 78 3.58 4.84 18.92
C GLY A 78 3.17 3.45 19.43
N GLN A 79 1.94 2.99 19.20
CA GLN A 79 1.52 1.62 19.51
C GLN A 79 2.20 0.60 18.59
N ALA A 80 2.50 1.01 17.35
CA ALA A 80 3.40 0.29 16.45
C ALA A 80 4.53 1.25 16.03
N PRO A 81 5.81 0.84 16.10
CA PRO A 81 6.91 1.70 15.65
C PRO A 81 6.88 2.01 14.16
N ILE A 82 6.41 1.08 13.34
CA ILE A 82 6.38 1.12 11.88
C ILE A 82 5.12 0.42 11.38
N GLY A 83 4.63 0.74 10.17
CA GLY A 83 3.47 0.05 9.58
C GLY A 83 3.33 0.33 8.10
N GLU A 84 2.57 -0.53 7.40
CA GLU A 84 2.20 -0.34 6.00
C GLU A 84 0.75 0.10 5.88
N VAL A 85 0.48 1.11 5.06
CA VAL A 85 -0.86 1.67 4.84
C VAL A 85 -1.12 1.91 3.36
N LEU A 86 -2.36 1.73 2.93
CA LEU A 86 -2.82 2.17 1.61
C LEU A 86 -3.19 3.66 1.70
N LEU A 87 -2.47 4.53 0.98
CA LEU A 87 -2.58 5.99 1.11
C LEU A 87 -4.00 6.51 0.90
N VAL A 88 -4.67 6.06 -0.15
CA VAL A 88 -6.02 6.51 -0.52
C VAL A 88 -7.08 6.30 0.58
N ASN A 89 -6.83 5.41 1.54
CA ASN A 89 -7.74 5.20 2.67
C ASN A 89 -7.83 6.41 3.61
N PHE A 90 -6.87 7.32 3.53
CA PHE A 90 -6.76 8.51 4.40
C PHE A 90 -7.10 9.81 3.68
N GLU A 91 -7.72 9.74 2.49
CA GLU A 91 -8.17 10.90 1.70
C GLU A 91 -9.07 11.85 2.51
N ASN A 92 -9.88 11.32 3.42
CA ASN A 92 -10.74 12.13 4.31
C ASN A 92 -9.95 12.98 5.33
N GLU A 93 -8.71 12.60 5.66
CA GLU A 93 -7.84 13.40 6.54
C GLU A 93 -7.15 14.53 5.76
N ASN A 94 -6.70 14.21 4.55
CA ASN A 94 -6.16 15.18 3.60
C ASN A 94 -6.32 14.61 2.18
N PRO A 95 -6.94 15.37 1.25
CA PRO A 95 -7.17 14.90 -0.12
C PRO A 95 -5.91 14.43 -0.86
N VAL A 96 -4.73 14.97 -0.53
CA VAL A 96 -3.47 14.57 -1.18
C VAL A 96 -3.14 13.09 -0.96
N TYR A 97 -3.56 12.49 0.14
CA TYR A 97 -3.43 11.03 0.32
C TYR A 97 -4.16 10.23 -0.75
N GLY A 98 -5.24 10.80 -1.33
CA GLY A 98 -6.06 10.16 -2.36
C GLY A 98 -5.60 10.42 -3.80
N ALA A 99 -4.56 11.23 -4.04
CA ALA A 99 -4.17 11.64 -5.40
C ALA A 99 -3.86 10.47 -6.34
N ASP A 100 -3.29 9.38 -5.84
CA ASP A 100 -2.98 8.17 -6.60
C ASP A 100 -4.17 7.22 -6.81
N GLY A 101 -5.31 7.53 -6.20
CA GLY A 101 -6.59 6.85 -6.40
C GLY A 101 -7.53 7.58 -7.37
N LEU A 102 -7.10 8.71 -7.95
CA LEU A 102 -7.91 9.49 -8.89
C LEU A 102 -8.02 8.76 -10.23
N PRO A 103 -9.25 8.38 -10.65
CA PRO A 103 -9.42 7.61 -11.87
C PRO A 103 -8.91 8.37 -13.11
N PHE A 104 -8.10 7.69 -13.91
CA PHE A 104 -7.53 8.16 -15.18
C PHE A 104 -6.60 9.37 -15.08
N LEU A 105 -6.08 9.71 -13.90
CA LEU A 105 -5.01 10.70 -13.73
C LEU A 105 -3.64 10.09 -14.10
N ALA A 106 -3.34 8.90 -13.58
CA ALA A 106 -2.12 8.14 -13.88
C ALA A 106 -2.52 6.68 -14.16
N THR A 107 -2.35 6.22 -15.39
CA THR A 107 -2.88 4.95 -15.91
C THR A 107 -1.80 3.94 -16.28
N SER A 108 -0.54 4.35 -16.18
CA SER A 108 0.64 3.53 -16.44
C SER A 108 1.64 3.61 -15.29
N TYR A 109 2.56 2.65 -15.20
CA TYR A 109 3.64 2.69 -14.21
C TYR A 109 4.54 3.92 -14.37
N ALA A 110 4.79 4.36 -15.61
CA ALA A 110 5.56 5.58 -15.87
C ALA A 110 4.86 6.81 -15.29
N GLU A 111 3.56 6.99 -15.54
CA GLU A 111 2.77 8.08 -14.97
C GLU A 111 2.62 7.96 -13.45
N ALA A 112 2.43 6.75 -12.92
CA ALA A 112 2.34 6.52 -11.48
C ALA A 112 3.64 6.88 -10.76
N ARG A 113 4.84 6.64 -11.36
CA ARG A 113 6.13 7.08 -10.81
C ARG A 113 6.25 8.61 -10.81
N LYS A 114 5.83 9.29 -11.87
CA LYS A 114 5.79 10.76 -11.93
C LYS A 114 4.85 11.33 -10.86
N LEU A 115 3.65 10.75 -10.72
CA LEU A 115 2.71 11.18 -9.68
C LEU A 115 3.24 10.92 -8.27
N ALA A 116 3.92 9.80 -8.03
CA ALA A 116 4.56 9.50 -6.75
C ALA A 116 5.64 10.54 -6.41
N ALA A 117 6.49 10.90 -7.38
CA ALA A 117 7.50 11.93 -7.20
C ALA A 117 6.89 13.32 -6.93
N ALA A 118 5.82 13.67 -7.65
CA ALA A 118 5.09 14.93 -7.44
C ALA A 118 4.38 15.00 -6.07
N GLN A 119 3.86 13.87 -5.58
CA GLN A 119 3.12 13.77 -4.33
C GLN A 119 4.04 13.73 -3.09
N LYS A 120 5.25 13.15 -3.24
CA LYS A 120 6.15 12.86 -2.11
C LYS A 120 6.45 14.06 -1.21
N PRO A 121 6.81 15.27 -1.70
CA PRO A 121 7.12 16.39 -0.82
C PRO A 121 5.95 16.80 0.09
N VAL A 122 4.72 16.71 -0.43
CA VAL A 122 3.52 17.01 0.36
C VAL A 122 3.24 15.90 1.36
N LEU A 123 3.39 14.63 0.99
CA LEU A 123 3.25 13.50 1.91
C LEU A 123 4.25 13.55 3.05
N ASP A 124 5.52 13.84 2.75
CA ASP A 124 6.58 13.98 3.76
C ASP A 124 6.20 15.05 4.79
N ARG A 125 5.73 16.21 4.34
CA ARG A 125 5.28 17.31 5.22
C ARG A 125 4.06 16.94 6.05
N LEU A 126 3.04 16.32 5.43
CA LEU A 126 1.81 15.92 6.12
C LEU A 126 2.06 14.85 7.19
N LEU A 127 2.90 13.87 6.90
CA LEU A 127 3.27 12.81 7.83
C LEU A 127 4.16 13.34 8.95
N ALA A 128 5.13 14.20 8.64
CA ALA A 128 6.00 14.84 9.64
C ALA A 128 5.20 15.69 10.63
N ALA A 129 4.20 16.43 10.17
CA ALA A 129 3.28 17.20 11.03
C ALA A 129 2.48 16.32 12.00
N GLN A 130 2.35 15.04 11.68
CA GLN A 130 1.68 14.04 12.52
C GLN A 130 2.66 13.16 13.33
N GLY A 131 3.95 13.51 13.38
CA GLY A 131 4.97 12.76 14.11
C GLY A 131 5.36 11.43 13.45
N MET A 132 5.22 11.33 12.13
CA MET A 132 5.57 10.16 11.35
C MET A 132 6.53 10.51 10.22
N LYS A 133 7.29 9.55 9.73
CA LYS A 133 8.19 9.67 8.59
C LYS A 133 7.79 8.66 7.52
N LEU A 134 7.73 9.11 6.27
CA LEU A 134 7.59 8.22 5.11
C LEU A 134 8.94 7.54 4.85
N LEU A 135 8.96 6.22 4.80
CA LEU A 135 10.14 5.47 4.41
C LEU A 135 10.17 5.21 2.91
N TYR A 136 9.11 4.64 2.37
CA TYR A 136 8.98 4.36 0.94
C TYR A 136 7.53 4.09 0.54
N THR A 137 7.29 4.06 -0.78
CA THR A 137 5.99 3.71 -1.36
C THR A 137 6.12 2.63 -2.42
N VAL A 138 5.07 1.81 -2.58
CA VAL A 138 5.00 0.78 -3.63
C VAL A 138 3.64 0.84 -4.29
N ALA A 139 3.60 0.92 -5.63
CA ALA A 139 2.35 0.92 -6.37
C ALA A 139 1.71 -0.48 -6.42
N TRP A 140 0.38 -0.53 -6.37
CA TRP A 140 -0.41 -1.67 -6.79
C TRP A 140 -0.48 -1.73 -8.32
N PRO A 141 -0.69 -2.91 -8.92
CA PRO A 141 -1.00 -3.01 -10.33
C PRO A 141 -2.25 -2.21 -10.70
N PRO A 142 -2.41 -1.84 -11.99
CA PRO A 142 -3.56 -1.06 -12.45
C PRO A 142 -4.90 -1.66 -12.05
N GLN A 143 -5.86 -0.78 -11.72
CA GLN A 143 -7.18 -1.18 -11.24
C GLN A 143 -8.14 -1.44 -12.40
N GLY A 144 -8.90 -2.55 -12.31
CA GLY A 144 -9.95 -2.96 -13.24
C GLY A 144 -11.25 -3.31 -12.52
N ILE A 145 -12.32 -3.59 -13.27
CA ILE A 145 -13.67 -3.84 -12.74
C ILE A 145 -13.93 -5.34 -12.65
N TYR A 146 -14.26 -5.82 -11.46
CA TYR A 146 -14.73 -7.18 -11.19
C TYR A 146 -16.25 -7.21 -11.14
N VAL A 147 -16.88 -8.11 -11.92
CA VAL A 147 -18.35 -8.19 -12.03
C VAL A 147 -18.81 -9.54 -12.54
N ASN A 148 -20.09 -9.92 -12.27
CA ASN A 148 -20.69 -11.20 -12.70
C ASN A 148 -21.54 -11.09 -13.97
N LYS A 149 -21.48 -9.98 -14.68
CA LYS A 149 -22.18 -9.79 -15.97
C LYS A 149 -21.31 -9.03 -16.95
N GLU A 150 -21.64 -9.09 -18.21
CA GLU A 150 -20.96 -8.27 -19.22
C GLU A 150 -21.36 -6.80 -19.08
N LEU A 151 -20.38 -5.92 -19.26
CA LEU A 151 -20.55 -4.47 -19.22
C LEU A 151 -20.30 -3.87 -20.61
N SER A 152 -21.27 -3.14 -21.12
CA SER A 152 -21.16 -2.33 -22.35
C SER A 152 -20.96 -0.85 -22.02
N SER A 153 -21.49 -0.38 -20.88
CA SER A 153 -21.47 0.99 -20.40
C SER A 153 -21.56 1.02 -18.87
N VAL A 154 -21.38 2.19 -18.24
CA VAL A 154 -21.59 2.36 -16.79
C VAL A 154 -23.04 2.16 -16.36
N ALA A 155 -24.02 2.30 -17.27
CA ALA A 155 -25.42 2.04 -16.98
C ALA A 155 -25.67 0.59 -16.53
N ASP A 156 -24.85 -0.36 -17.02
CA ASP A 156 -24.91 -1.76 -16.63
C ASP A 156 -24.47 -2.00 -15.17
N MET A 157 -23.83 -1.03 -14.54
CA MET A 157 -23.34 -1.12 -13.15
C MET A 157 -24.41 -0.74 -12.13
N ARG A 158 -25.55 -0.17 -12.58
CA ARG A 158 -26.64 0.24 -11.68
C ARG A 158 -27.14 -0.92 -10.83
N GLY A 159 -27.29 -0.67 -9.51
CA GLY A 159 -27.82 -1.62 -8.55
C GLY A 159 -26.86 -2.73 -8.15
N LEU A 160 -25.62 -2.77 -8.66
CA LEU A 160 -24.61 -3.72 -8.21
C LEU A 160 -24.25 -3.45 -6.74
N LYS A 161 -24.05 -4.52 -5.97
CA LYS A 161 -23.50 -4.45 -4.61
C LYS A 161 -21.99 -4.27 -4.71
N TRP A 162 -21.56 -3.04 -4.54
CA TRP A 162 -20.19 -2.63 -4.83
C TRP A 162 -19.30 -2.59 -3.59
N ARG A 163 -18.22 -3.33 -3.58
CA ARG A 163 -17.19 -3.17 -2.55
C ARG A 163 -16.44 -1.87 -2.75
N ALA A 164 -16.50 -0.99 -1.77
CA ALA A 164 -15.64 0.19 -1.65
C ALA A 164 -14.52 -0.08 -0.63
N TYR A 165 -13.28 0.24 -0.98
CA TYR A 165 -12.15 0.17 -0.05
C TYR A 165 -11.60 1.56 0.31
N SER A 166 -12.06 2.60 -0.40
CA SER A 166 -11.63 3.98 -0.23
C SER A 166 -12.79 4.94 -0.53
N PRO A 167 -12.69 6.22 -0.11
CA PRO A 167 -13.67 7.25 -0.47
C PRO A 167 -13.88 7.38 -1.99
N ALA A 168 -12.79 7.36 -2.78
CA ALA A 168 -12.87 7.43 -4.23
C ALA A 168 -13.65 6.25 -4.83
N THR A 169 -13.42 5.02 -4.37
CA THR A 169 -14.15 3.83 -4.87
C THR A 169 -15.62 3.82 -4.44
N ALA A 170 -15.97 4.40 -3.30
CA ALA A 170 -17.36 4.63 -2.91
C ALA A 170 -18.01 5.67 -3.83
N LYS A 171 -17.29 6.75 -4.15
CA LYS A 171 -17.79 7.81 -5.05
C LYS A 171 -18.02 7.30 -6.48
N ILE A 172 -17.15 6.42 -7.00
CA ILE A 172 -17.39 5.73 -8.28
C ILE A 172 -18.73 5.00 -8.24
N ALA A 173 -18.97 4.18 -7.19
CA ALA A 173 -20.21 3.42 -7.05
C ALA A 173 -21.45 4.32 -7.08
N GLU A 174 -21.44 5.42 -6.31
CA GLU A 174 -22.52 6.40 -6.30
C GLU A 174 -22.80 6.97 -7.71
N LEU A 175 -21.75 7.40 -8.41
CA LEU A 175 -21.88 8.04 -9.73
C LEU A 175 -22.38 7.08 -10.82
N VAL A 176 -22.10 5.78 -10.71
CA VAL A 176 -22.59 4.77 -11.65
C VAL A 176 -23.90 4.12 -11.20
N GLY A 177 -24.47 4.55 -10.06
CA GLY A 177 -25.73 4.02 -9.51
C GLY A 177 -25.60 2.63 -8.87
N ALA A 178 -24.39 2.20 -8.52
CA ALA A 178 -24.16 1.01 -7.70
C ALA A 178 -24.31 1.32 -6.20
N GLN A 179 -24.39 0.30 -5.37
CA GLN A 179 -24.61 0.39 -3.93
C GLN A 179 -23.28 0.13 -3.19
N PRO A 180 -22.59 1.16 -2.68
CA PRO A 180 -21.29 0.97 -2.03
C PRO A 180 -21.44 0.34 -0.66
N VAL A 181 -20.58 -0.65 -0.38
CA VAL A 181 -20.40 -1.26 0.94
C VAL A 181 -18.90 -1.24 1.25
N THR A 182 -18.53 -0.69 2.39
CA THR A 182 -17.12 -0.66 2.81
C THR A 182 -16.69 -2.04 3.29
N VAL A 183 -15.68 -2.63 2.60
CA VAL A 183 -15.11 -3.95 2.94
C VAL A 183 -13.60 -3.86 2.82
N GLN A 184 -12.88 -4.19 3.91
CA GLN A 184 -11.43 -4.22 3.92
C GLN A 184 -10.86 -5.42 3.17
N ALA A 185 -9.58 -5.37 2.80
CA ALA A 185 -8.95 -6.42 1.97
C ALA A 185 -9.05 -7.82 2.63
N ALA A 186 -8.79 -7.91 3.94
CA ALA A 186 -8.84 -9.17 4.66
C ALA A 186 -10.25 -9.80 4.75
N GLU A 187 -11.31 -9.01 4.53
CA GLU A 187 -12.71 -9.43 4.61
C GLU A 187 -13.32 -9.75 3.23
N LEU A 188 -12.61 -9.44 2.14
CA LEU A 188 -13.16 -9.45 0.78
C LEU A 188 -13.63 -10.83 0.34
N SER A 189 -12.83 -11.88 0.58
CA SER A 189 -13.20 -13.27 0.21
C SER A 189 -14.54 -13.68 0.83
N GLN A 190 -14.73 -13.39 2.12
CA GLN A 190 -15.95 -13.69 2.82
C GLN A 190 -17.15 -12.86 2.32
N ALA A 191 -16.94 -11.56 2.09
CA ALA A 191 -17.98 -10.67 1.59
C ALA A 191 -18.47 -11.07 0.19
N LEU A 192 -17.58 -11.57 -0.66
CA LEU A 192 -17.93 -12.14 -1.98
C LEU A 192 -18.69 -13.47 -1.83
N ALA A 193 -18.19 -14.39 -1.02
CA ALA A 193 -18.80 -15.71 -0.82
C ALA A 193 -20.23 -15.62 -0.23
N THR A 194 -20.47 -14.64 0.63
CA THR A 194 -21.80 -14.41 1.26
C THR A 194 -22.72 -13.50 0.45
N GLY A 195 -22.22 -12.94 -0.68
CA GLY A 195 -23.00 -12.03 -1.53
C GLY A 195 -23.29 -10.66 -0.91
N VAL A 196 -22.55 -10.26 0.14
CA VAL A 196 -22.57 -8.90 0.68
C VAL A 196 -22.13 -7.91 -0.40
N VAL A 197 -21.15 -8.29 -1.21
CA VAL A 197 -20.75 -7.58 -2.41
C VAL A 197 -20.65 -8.56 -3.60
N ASN A 198 -20.86 -8.05 -4.82
CA ASN A 198 -20.78 -8.85 -6.06
C ASN A 198 -20.03 -8.12 -7.18
N SER A 199 -19.45 -7.00 -6.88
CA SER A 199 -18.69 -6.18 -7.83
C SER A 199 -17.74 -5.23 -7.10
N TYR A 200 -16.65 -4.83 -7.77
CA TYR A 200 -15.70 -3.85 -7.24
C TYR A 200 -14.65 -3.46 -8.28
N MET A 201 -13.87 -2.42 -8.01
CA MET A 201 -12.63 -2.15 -8.73
C MET A 201 -11.42 -2.49 -7.87
N SER A 202 -10.45 -3.19 -8.45
CA SER A 202 -9.15 -3.47 -7.84
C SER A 202 -8.16 -4.02 -8.85
N SER A 203 -6.92 -4.27 -8.39
CA SER A 203 -5.86 -4.90 -9.20
C SER A 203 -6.08 -6.40 -9.39
N GLY A 204 -5.38 -6.98 -10.37
CA GLY A 204 -5.29 -8.43 -10.53
C GLY A 204 -4.75 -9.14 -9.29
N SER A 205 -3.82 -8.51 -8.56
CA SER A 205 -3.28 -9.03 -7.29
C SER A 205 -4.38 -9.25 -6.26
N THR A 206 -5.21 -8.24 -5.99
CA THR A 206 -6.32 -8.38 -5.05
C THR A 206 -7.27 -9.49 -5.47
N GLY A 207 -7.61 -9.57 -6.75
CA GLY A 207 -8.51 -10.62 -7.26
C GLY A 207 -7.96 -12.03 -7.06
N TYR A 208 -6.66 -12.19 -7.25
CA TYR A 208 -5.99 -13.48 -7.05
C TYR A 208 -5.92 -13.87 -5.57
N ASP A 209 -5.43 -12.97 -4.72
CA ASP A 209 -5.24 -13.20 -3.29
C ASP A 209 -6.56 -13.46 -2.55
N SER A 210 -7.62 -12.74 -2.96
CA SER A 210 -8.98 -12.90 -2.38
C SER A 210 -9.77 -14.01 -3.04
N LYS A 211 -9.18 -14.80 -3.93
CA LYS A 211 -9.84 -15.87 -4.70
C LYS A 211 -11.13 -15.39 -5.37
N THR A 212 -11.14 -14.17 -5.87
CA THR A 212 -12.33 -13.54 -6.48
C THR A 212 -12.90 -14.38 -7.61
N TYR A 213 -12.08 -15.15 -8.31
CA TYR A 213 -12.46 -16.07 -9.38
C TYR A 213 -13.46 -17.18 -8.94
N GLU A 214 -13.56 -17.45 -7.64
CA GLU A 214 -14.57 -18.38 -7.10
C GLU A 214 -15.99 -17.80 -7.11
N SER A 215 -16.12 -16.45 -7.07
CA SER A 215 -17.39 -15.74 -6.96
C SER A 215 -17.70 -14.83 -8.14
N ILE A 216 -16.70 -14.37 -8.90
CA ILE A 216 -16.84 -13.40 -10.00
C ILE A 216 -16.22 -13.94 -11.28
N LYS A 217 -16.95 -13.73 -12.41
CA LYS A 217 -16.59 -14.30 -13.72
C LYS A 217 -15.78 -13.38 -14.63
N TYR A 218 -15.96 -12.06 -14.51
CA TYR A 218 -15.40 -11.08 -15.44
C TYR A 218 -14.50 -10.09 -14.72
N TRP A 219 -13.37 -9.79 -15.30
CA TRP A 219 -12.53 -8.66 -14.92
C TRP A 219 -12.22 -7.81 -16.15
N TYR A 220 -12.67 -6.54 -16.13
CA TYR A 220 -12.43 -5.57 -17.18
C TYR A 220 -11.14 -4.80 -16.87
N ASP A 221 -10.10 -4.96 -17.69
CA ASP A 221 -8.80 -4.31 -17.56
C ASP A 221 -8.88 -2.84 -17.98
N THR A 222 -9.41 -2.00 -17.11
CA THR A 222 -9.60 -0.56 -17.38
C THR A 222 -8.34 0.26 -17.13
N GLN A 223 -7.36 -0.26 -16.44
CA GLN A 223 -6.12 0.42 -16.05
C GLN A 223 -6.38 1.82 -15.46
N ALA A 224 -7.40 1.92 -14.60
CA ALA A 224 -7.98 3.20 -14.22
C ALA A 224 -7.06 4.05 -13.32
N TRP A 225 -6.27 3.47 -12.44
CA TRP A 225 -5.25 4.10 -11.59
C TRP A 225 -4.35 3.04 -10.96
N LEU A 226 -3.23 3.46 -10.36
CA LEU A 226 -2.28 2.61 -9.63
C LEU A 226 -2.08 3.19 -8.22
N PRO A 227 -2.90 2.80 -7.22
CA PRO A 227 -2.75 3.33 -5.87
C PRO A 227 -1.49 2.81 -5.20
N LYS A 228 -1.01 3.48 -4.14
CA LYS A 228 0.23 3.12 -3.46
C LYS A 228 0.01 2.74 -2.01
N ASN A 229 0.70 1.69 -1.58
CA ASN A 229 1.02 1.53 -0.17
C ASN A 229 2.19 2.41 0.21
N ALA A 230 2.18 2.89 1.44
CA ALA A 230 3.28 3.60 2.07
C ALA A 230 3.73 2.85 3.33
N VAL A 231 5.04 2.71 3.51
CA VAL A 231 5.62 2.29 4.78
C VAL A 231 6.02 3.53 5.56
N ILE A 232 5.40 3.68 6.71
CA ILE A 232 5.54 4.84 7.61
C ILE A 232 6.10 4.40 8.95
N VAL A 233 6.93 5.23 9.56
CA VAL A 233 7.54 4.97 10.86
C VAL A 233 7.22 6.11 11.82
N ASN A 234 6.99 5.79 13.09
CA ASN A 234 6.87 6.78 14.16
C ASN A 234 8.18 7.56 14.29
N GLN A 235 8.14 8.88 14.23
CA GLN A 235 9.33 9.73 14.25
C GLN A 235 10.19 9.50 15.49
N LYS A 236 9.57 9.41 16.68
CA LYS A 236 10.30 9.20 17.95
C LYS A 236 10.97 7.82 17.97
N ALA A 237 10.29 6.79 17.47
CA ALA A 237 10.88 5.45 17.39
C ALA A 237 12.09 5.42 16.44
N PHE A 238 12.00 6.13 15.30
CA PHE A 238 13.11 6.26 14.35
C PHE A 238 14.27 7.05 14.95
N ASP A 239 14.01 8.18 15.63
CA ASP A 239 15.03 9.04 16.20
C ASP A 239 15.74 8.39 17.40
N ALA A 240 15.10 7.42 18.07
CA ALA A 240 15.70 6.65 19.18
C ALA A 240 16.76 5.63 18.70
N LEU A 241 16.81 5.31 17.39
CA LEU A 241 17.85 4.46 16.83
C LEU A 241 19.20 5.20 16.77
N ASP A 242 20.30 4.47 16.89
CA ASP A 242 21.61 5.04 16.60
C ASP A 242 21.76 5.40 15.10
N LYS A 243 22.64 6.34 14.78
CA LYS A 243 22.84 6.83 13.40
C LYS A 243 23.11 5.72 12.39
N PRO A 244 24.01 4.74 12.63
CA PRO A 244 24.22 3.63 11.71
C PRO A 244 22.95 2.79 11.47
N THR A 245 22.13 2.58 12.51
CA THR A 245 20.88 1.85 12.38
C THR A 245 19.83 2.66 11.59
N GLN A 246 19.73 3.98 11.81
CA GLN A 246 18.89 4.86 10.98
C GLN A 246 19.29 4.79 9.50
N GLU A 247 20.58 4.85 9.19
CA GLU A 247 21.10 4.73 7.83
C GLU A 247 20.79 3.37 7.20
N ALA A 248 20.91 2.27 7.99
CA ALA A 248 20.53 0.94 7.54
C ALA A 248 19.05 0.85 7.15
N VAL A 249 18.15 1.44 7.97
CA VAL A 249 16.70 1.51 7.68
C VAL A 249 16.45 2.28 6.38
N LEU A 250 17.06 3.46 6.21
CA LEU A 250 16.83 4.29 5.02
C LEU A 250 17.38 3.64 3.74
N LYS A 251 18.54 3.00 3.82
CA LYS A 251 19.11 2.24 2.69
C LYS A 251 18.22 1.05 2.31
N ALA A 252 17.78 0.26 3.28
CA ALA A 252 16.88 -0.85 3.06
C ALA A 252 15.52 -0.38 2.49
N ALA A 253 15.01 0.77 2.93
CA ALA A 253 13.79 1.39 2.41
C ALA A 253 13.92 1.75 0.92
N THR A 254 15.05 2.35 0.51
CA THR A 254 15.32 2.67 -0.91
C THR A 254 15.32 1.41 -1.78
N GLU A 255 15.98 0.34 -1.32
CA GLU A 255 16.00 -0.93 -2.07
C GLU A 255 14.62 -1.61 -2.08
N ALA A 256 13.87 -1.53 -0.98
CA ALA A 256 12.51 -2.06 -0.91
C ALA A 256 11.54 -1.31 -1.83
N GLU A 257 11.66 0.01 -1.96
CA GLU A 257 10.88 0.80 -2.92
C GLU A 257 11.15 0.34 -4.35
N LYS A 258 12.43 0.33 -4.74
CA LYS A 258 12.85 -0.11 -6.08
C LYS A 258 12.35 -1.51 -6.42
N ARG A 259 12.55 -2.47 -5.50
CA ARG A 259 12.13 -3.85 -5.64
C ARG A 259 10.61 -3.97 -5.73
N GLY A 260 9.87 -3.31 -4.84
CA GLY A 260 8.42 -3.36 -4.79
C GLY A 260 7.75 -2.84 -6.06
N TRP A 261 8.24 -1.72 -6.61
CA TRP A 261 7.75 -1.20 -7.89
C TRP A 261 8.05 -2.15 -9.06
N ALA A 262 9.24 -2.75 -9.10
CA ALA A 262 9.59 -3.73 -10.13
C ALA A 262 8.70 -4.98 -10.04
N LEU A 263 8.49 -5.52 -8.83
CA LEU A 263 7.61 -6.66 -8.60
C LEU A 263 6.15 -6.37 -8.99
N SER A 264 5.64 -5.18 -8.67
CA SER A 264 4.29 -4.77 -9.06
C SER A 264 4.11 -4.80 -10.58
N GLU A 265 5.08 -4.25 -11.32
CA GLU A 265 5.06 -4.17 -12.78
C GLU A 265 5.20 -5.57 -13.42
N GLU A 266 6.15 -6.38 -12.96
CA GLU A 266 6.38 -7.75 -13.42
C GLU A 266 5.15 -8.64 -13.18
N LYS A 267 4.58 -8.58 -11.97
CA LYS A 267 3.45 -9.43 -11.59
C LYS A 267 2.12 -9.02 -12.22
N ASN A 268 1.99 -7.82 -12.81
CA ASN A 268 0.73 -7.38 -13.41
C ASN A 268 0.20 -8.36 -14.48
N GLU A 269 1.03 -8.72 -15.44
CA GLU A 269 0.64 -9.66 -16.50
C GLU A 269 0.52 -11.10 -15.96
N TRP A 270 1.33 -11.46 -14.98
CA TRP A 270 1.19 -12.75 -14.30
C TRP A 270 -0.17 -12.91 -13.63
N TYR A 271 -0.66 -11.88 -12.90
CA TYR A 271 -1.98 -11.95 -12.27
C TYR A 271 -3.11 -12.08 -13.28
N LYS A 272 -3.05 -11.38 -14.43
CA LYS A 272 -4.03 -11.52 -15.52
C LYS A 272 -4.10 -12.97 -16.01
N LYS A 273 -2.94 -13.58 -16.27
CA LYS A 273 -2.84 -14.96 -16.71
C LYS A 273 -3.34 -15.93 -15.64
N ALA A 274 -2.91 -15.75 -14.39
CA ALA A 274 -3.31 -16.60 -13.28
C ALA A 274 -4.83 -16.57 -13.02
N LEU A 275 -5.45 -15.39 -13.10
CA LEU A 275 -6.91 -15.25 -13.00
C LEU A 275 -7.64 -15.94 -14.16
N ALA A 276 -7.12 -15.84 -15.40
CA ALA A 276 -7.68 -16.51 -16.56
C ALA A 276 -7.58 -18.04 -16.42
N GLU A 277 -6.46 -18.56 -15.94
CA GLU A 277 -6.26 -20.00 -15.66
C GLU A 277 -7.22 -20.53 -14.58
N LYS A 278 -7.69 -19.64 -13.67
CA LYS A 278 -8.75 -19.95 -12.69
C LYS A 278 -10.17 -19.80 -13.25
N GLY A 279 -10.32 -19.55 -14.55
CA GLY A 279 -11.61 -19.47 -15.24
C GLY A 279 -12.24 -18.07 -15.28
N MET A 280 -11.55 -17.03 -14.82
CA MET A 280 -12.02 -15.64 -14.95
C MET A 280 -11.83 -15.16 -16.38
N LYS A 281 -12.84 -14.49 -16.95
CA LYS A 281 -12.76 -13.85 -18.26
C LYS A 281 -12.10 -12.47 -18.12
N ILE A 282 -10.90 -12.33 -18.66
CA ILE A 282 -10.19 -11.06 -18.72
C ILE A 282 -10.68 -10.29 -19.93
N MET A 283 -11.39 -9.18 -19.69
CA MET A 283 -12.10 -8.43 -20.70
C MET A 283 -11.39 -7.10 -21.01
N LYS A 284 -11.30 -6.79 -22.30
CA LYS A 284 -11.00 -5.42 -22.72
C LYS A 284 -12.31 -4.61 -22.64
N PRO A 285 -12.32 -3.46 -21.93
CA PRO A 285 -13.52 -2.64 -21.87
C PRO A 285 -13.89 -2.08 -23.24
N SER A 286 -15.20 -1.94 -23.53
CA SER A 286 -15.69 -1.31 -24.74
C SER A 286 -15.29 0.18 -24.79
N PRO A 287 -15.20 0.80 -25.98
CA PRO A 287 -14.95 2.23 -26.09
C PRO A 287 -15.96 3.07 -25.31
N LYS A 288 -17.23 2.65 -25.30
CA LYS A 288 -18.28 3.36 -24.54
C LYS A 288 -18.06 3.23 -23.04
N LEU A 289 -17.80 2.04 -22.51
CA LEU A 289 -17.52 1.83 -21.08
C LEU A 289 -16.33 2.70 -20.65
N MET A 290 -15.25 2.73 -21.44
CA MET A 290 -14.08 3.56 -21.16
C MET A 290 -14.38 5.06 -21.18
N ALA A 291 -15.17 5.53 -22.15
CA ALA A 291 -15.58 6.93 -22.23
C ALA A 291 -16.42 7.33 -21.00
N ASP A 292 -17.40 6.51 -20.64
CA ASP A 292 -18.26 6.73 -19.48
C ASP A 292 -17.43 6.74 -18.17
N MET A 293 -16.51 5.79 -18.00
CA MET A 293 -15.63 5.72 -16.82
C MET A 293 -14.68 6.93 -16.73
N LYS A 294 -14.16 7.39 -17.85
CA LYS A 294 -13.34 8.63 -17.88
C LYS A 294 -14.16 9.86 -17.50
N GLN A 295 -15.42 9.93 -17.91
CA GLN A 295 -16.32 11.01 -17.47
C GLN A 295 -16.54 10.97 -15.95
N VAL A 296 -16.78 9.78 -15.37
CA VAL A 296 -16.84 9.58 -13.90
C VAL A 296 -15.54 10.05 -13.25
N GLY A 297 -14.39 9.66 -13.80
CA GLY A 297 -13.06 10.10 -13.31
C GLY A 297 -12.90 11.62 -13.36
N GLY A 298 -13.35 12.28 -14.42
CA GLY A 298 -13.30 13.74 -14.54
C GLY A 298 -14.12 14.47 -13.46
N ILE A 299 -15.29 13.94 -13.11
CA ILE A 299 -16.12 14.47 -12.01
C ILE A 299 -15.37 14.34 -10.67
N ILE A 300 -14.77 13.18 -10.41
CA ILE A 300 -14.01 12.92 -9.16
C ILE A 300 -12.78 13.82 -9.08
N LEU A 301 -12.03 13.95 -10.18
CA LEU A 301 -10.84 14.82 -10.24
C LEU A 301 -11.22 16.29 -9.96
N ALA A 302 -12.29 16.80 -10.58
CA ALA A 302 -12.74 18.17 -10.37
C ALA A 302 -13.16 18.43 -8.91
N ASP A 303 -13.87 17.49 -8.27
CA ASP A 303 -14.23 17.57 -6.86
C ASP A 303 -13.00 17.50 -5.94
N TRP A 304 -12.08 16.59 -6.24
CA TRP A 304 -10.82 16.44 -5.51
C TRP A 304 -9.97 17.72 -5.58
N GLN A 305 -9.81 18.33 -6.76
CA GLN A 305 -9.05 19.58 -6.93
C GLN A 305 -9.59 20.71 -6.07
N LYS A 306 -10.91 20.83 -5.96
CA LYS A 306 -11.55 21.82 -5.08
C LYS A 306 -11.21 21.60 -3.61
N LYS A 307 -11.24 20.33 -3.16
CA LYS A 307 -10.96 19.95 -1.77
C LYS A 307 -9.47 19.99 -1.43
N ALA A 308 -8.61 19.65 -2.36
CA ALA A 308 -7.16 19.57 -2.15
C ALA A 308 -6.46 20.94 -2.12
N GLY A 309 -7.11 21.99 -2.63
CA GLY A 309 -6.62 23.36 -2.54
C GLY A 309 -5.21 23.55 -3.10
N ALA A 310 -4.39 24.32 -2.40
CA ALA A 310 -3.02 24.65 -2.83
C ALA A 310 -2.11 23.41 -2.93
N ASP A 311 -2.22 22.47 -2.00
CA ASP A 311 -1.43 21.23 -2.00
C ASP A 311 -1.76 20.36 -3.21
N GLY A 312 -3.05 20.19 -3.49
CA GLY A 312 -3.49 19.45 -4.68
C GLY A 312 -3.03 20.11 -5.98
N THR A 313 -3.14 21.43 -6.06
CA THR A 313 -2.63 22.21 -7.19
C THR A 313 -1.13 22.03 -7.38
N ALA A 314 -0.36 22.03 -6.30
CA ALA A 314 1.09 21.80 -6.36
C ALA A 314 1.42 20.40 -6.89
N VAL A 315 0.71 19.36 -6.43
CA VAL A 315 0.89 17.98 -6.90
C VAL A 315 0.57 17.85 -8.40
N ILE A 316 -0.58 18.36 -8.84
CA ILE A 316 -0.99 18.29 -10.26
C ILE A 316 0.00 19.04 -11.16
N ASN A 317 0.40 20.25 -10.75
CA ASN A 317 1.37 21.04 -11.52
C ASN A 317 2.74 20.35 -11.61
N ALA A 318 3.21 19.74 -10.52
CA ALA A 318 4.46 18.98 -10.52
C ALA A 318 4.37 17.73 -11.38
N PHE A 319 3.23 17.03 -11.36
CA PHE A 319 2.97 15.86 -12.20
C PHE A 319 3.01 16.18 -13.71
N HIS A 320 2.40 17.30 -14.12
CA HIS A 320 2.37 17.68 -15.54
C HIS A 320 3.68 18.30 -16.05
N LYS A 321 4.60 18.71 -15.17
CA LYS A 321 5.91 19.26 -15.54
C LYS A 321 6.98 18.19 -15.82
N GLN A 322 6.73 16.95 -15.42
CA GLN A 322 7.62 15.80 -15.61
C GLN A 322 7.26 15.05 -16.90
#